data_78f0925890a7ae7af257e01011dca36f
#
_entry.id   78f0925890a7ae7af257e01011dca36f
#
_cell.length_a   1.000
_cell.length_b   1.000
_cell.length_c   1.000
_cell.angle_alpha   90.00
_cell.angle_beta   90.00
_cell.angle_gamma   90.00
#
_symmetry.space_group_name_H-M   'P 1'
#
loop_
_entity.id
_entity.type
_entity.pdbx_description
1 polymer ?
#
loop_
_entity_poly.entity_id
_entity_poly.type
_entity_poly.pdbx_seq_one_letter_code
_entity_poly.pdbx_strand_id
1 'polypeptide(L)'
;MNNNDKYNNILAIITFTKFAILLFILILIFNVPYNKTNSITRVQLNLAIFLIFLSLLYLLWWIIYFKNNFKKSKNLLVAEDILFIFILSLFVLLSGNYQSQYKYLFFFSIITTTISQGKRRGLILSYISSAIILSIDLTFVSNLVVNTYFENDLVLSVGFIIIAWILGEHVTFEGNQVKLLEMELQMLKLKEDAKTTIELLNETKEHTKFITEFFCNISHELKTPLNVIFSSLQMMNMYNESNEDKIIEKRRKYLQIMKKNSNRLIRLINNLLDMTKLDSGFITLHMENGNIVYLIEDITMSIISIAENKGIDIIFDTNVEEKLMAFDGDKIERIILNLLSNALKFTDRGGKIYVTVVDKVDNVEISVRDTGVGIPDDKKEIIFGRFMQVDKTLKRNNEGTGIGLSLVKSFVKLHEGKIILKSEPNIGSEFIIILPVKQVDNSLGVNEIKKDIADRINVELSDIYTE
;
A
#
# COMPACT_ATOMS: atom_id res chain seq x y z
N MET A 1 -11.45 7.99 22.84
CA MET A 1 -11.74 9.17 23.68
C MET A 1 -10.43 9.91 23.85
N ASN A 2 -10.37 11.17 23.42
CA ASN A 2 -9.11 11.92 23.34
C ASN A 2 -8.60 12.18 24.77
N ASN A 3 -7.30 12.05 25.05
CA ASN A 3 -6.73 12.30 26.40
C ASN A 3 -7.09 13.68 26.95
N ASN A 4 -7.30 14.65 26.09
CA ASN A 4 -7.81 15.98 26.46
C ASN A 4 -9.25 15.95 27.00
N ASP A 5 -10.11 15.07 26.50
CA ASP A 5 -11.51 14.97 26.96
C ASP A 5 -11.57 14.32 28.35
N LYS A 6 -10.73 13.30 28.60
CA LYS A 6 -10.64 12.66 29.92
C LYS A 6 -10.13 13.66 30.98
N TYR A 7 -9.12 14.44 30.66
CA TYR A 7 -8.58 15.48 31.55
C TYR A 7 -9.61 16.57 31.81
N ASN A 8 -10.33 17.05 30.83
CA ASN A 8 -11.37 18.05 30.96
C ASN A 8 -12.55 17.55 31.81
N ASN A 9 -12.94 16.30 31.69
CA ASN A 9 -13.98 15.67 32.50
C ASN A 9 -13.56 15.57 33.98
N ILE A 10 -12.33 15.16 34.25
CA ILE A 10 -11.80 15.11 35.63
C ILE A 10 -11.78 16.52 36.25
N LEU A 11 -11.34 17.51 35.48
CA LEU A 11 -11.29 18.89 35.93
C LEU A 11 -12.70 19.45 36.21
N ALA A 12 -13.69 19.11 35.40
CA ALA A 12 -15.10 19.48 35.62
C ALA A 12 -15.66 18.86 36.89
N ILE A 13 -15.40 17.58 37.15
CA ILE A 13 -15.80 16.89 38.38
C ILE A 13 -15.17 17.57 39.61
N ILE A 14 -13.89 17.88 39.56
CA ILE A 14 -13.15 18.54 40.64
C ILE A 14 -13.75 19.93 40.95
N THR A 15 -14.01 20.72 39.91
CA THR A 15 -14.61 22.05 40.10
C THR A 15 -16.03 21.98 40.64
N PHE A 16 -16.82 21.01 40.20
CA PHE A 16 -18.16 20.74 40.75
C PHE A 16 -18.10 20.32 42.22
N THR A 17 -17.13 19.48 42.63
CA THR A 17 -16.94 19.06 44.03
C THR A 17 -16.60 20.26 44.90
N LYS A 18 -15.69 21.14 44.49
CA LYS A 18 -15.38 22.39 45.22
C LYS A 18 -16.60 23.29 45.36
N PHE A 19 -17.40 23.42 44.31
CA PHE A 19 -18.66 24.18 44.34
C PHE A 19 -19.65 23.58 45.34
N ALA A 20 -19.85 22.26 45.36
CA ALA A 20 -20.75 21.58 46.29
C ALA A 20 -20.34 21.82 47.76
N ILE A 21 -19.02 21.80 48.03
CA ILE A 21 -18.49 22.10 49.38
C ILE A 21 -18.78 23.55 49.81
N LEU A 22 -18.58 24.51 48.90
CA LEU A 22 -18.90 25.91 49.20
C LEU A 22 -20.40 26.13 49.46
N LEU A 23 -21.25 25.48 48.69
CA LEU A 23 -22.70 25.51 48.91
C LEU A 23 -23.05 24.91 50.29
N PHE A 24 -22.42 23.80 50.66
CA PHE A 24 -22.57 23.18 51.98
C PHE A 24 -22.12 24.11 53.09
N ILE A 25 -20.97 24.77 52.94
CA ILE A 25 -20.48 25.78 53.90
C ILE A 25 -21.49 26.92 54.07
N LEU A 26 -22.05 27.45 52.98
CA LEU A 26 -23.07 28.50 53.05
C LEU A 26 -24.31 28.03 53.80
N ILE A 27 -24.82 26.84 53.56
CA ILE A 27 -25.95 26.26 54.28
C ILE A 27 -25.64 26.14 55.78
N LEU A 28 -24.42 25.71 56.14
CA LEU A 28 -24.02 25.60 57.55
C LEU A 28 -23.94 26.93 58.22
N ILE A 29 -23.44 27.98 57.53
CA ILE A 29 -23.42 29.36 58.15
C ILE A 29 -24.80 29.84 58.46
N PHE A 30 -25.82 29.59 57.67
CA PHE A 30 -27.19 29.95 57.90
C PHE A 30 -27.87 29.11 59.00
N ASN A 31 -27.41 27.87 59.23
CA ASN A 31 -27.98 26.93 60.20
C ASN A 31 -27.24 26.88 61.54
N VAL A 32 -26.20 27.69 61.75
CA VAL A 32 -25.56 27.79 63.10
C VAL A 32 -26.58 28.28 64.12
N PRO A 33 -26.96 27.47 65.16
CA PRO A 33 -27.95 27.87 66.11
C PRO A 33 -27.44 29.07 66.88
N TYR A 34 -28.21 30.17 66.81
CA TYR A 34 -28.01 31.36 67.63
C TYR A 34 -28.28 30.96 69.07
N ASN A 35 -27.23 30.54 69.82
CA ASN A 35 -27.40 30.39 71.26
C ASN A 35 -27.71 31.78 71.90
N LYS A 36 -28.90 31.93 72.46
CA LYS A 36 -29.48 33.14 72.95
C LYS A 36 -28.69 33.82 74.07
N THR A 37 -27.55 33.32 74.50
CA THR A 37 -26.82 33.78 75.69
C THR A 37 -25.45 34.45 75.41
N ASN A 38 -24.93 34.37 74.20
CA ASN A 38 -23.66 35.01 73.81
C ASN A 38 -23.91 36.08 72.74
N SER A 39 -23.72 37.35 73.09
CA SER A 39 -23.68 38.49 72.15
C SER A 39 -22.63 38.12 71.05
N ILE A 40 -23.08 37.89 69.80
CA ILE A 40 -22.18 37.76 68.69
C ILE A 40 -21.27 38.95 68.66
N THR A 41 -19.97 38.73 68.78
CA THR A 41 -19.02 39.82 68.67
C THR A 41 -19.16 40.46 67.30
N ARG A 42 -19.10 41.79 67.21
CA ARG A 42 -19.17 42.51 65.89
C ARG A 42 -18.17 41.98 64.88
N VAL A 43 -17.06 41.39 65.37
CA VAL A 43 -16.01 40.80 64.59
C VAL A 43 -16.50 39.49 63.92
N GLN A 44 -17.22 38.61 64.62
CA GLN A 44 -17.75 37.36 64.11
C GLN A 44 -18.81 37.61 63.01
N LEU A 45 -19.68 38.62 63.21
CA LEU A 45 -20.64 39.00 62.18
C LEU A 45 -19.98 39.52 60.90
N ASN A 46 -19.00 40.41 61.04
CA ASN A 46 -18.24 40.93 59.88
C ASN A 46 -17.49 39.82 59.13
N LEU A 47 -16.92 38.86 59.83
CA LEU A 47 -16.19 37.73 59.26
C LEU A 47 -17.15 36.80 58.51
N ALA A 48 -18.36 36.56 59.02
CA ALA A 48 -19.40 35.79 58.37
C ALA A 48 -19.85 36.43 57.03
N ILE A 49 -20.11 37.75 57.08
CA ILE A 49 -20.50 38.54 55.90
C ILE A 49 -19.38 38.49 54.84
N PHE A 50 -18.11 38.63 55.24
CA PHE A 50 -16.97 38.56 54.35
C PHE A 50 -16.83 37.20 53.72
N LEU A 51 -17.05 36.10 54.46
CA LEU A 51 -16.99 34.73 53.96
C LEU A 51 -18.12 34.46 52.96
N ILE A 52 -19.32 34.92 53.19
CA ILE A 52 -20.46 34.87 52.28
C ILE A 52 -20.08 35.60 50.96
N PHE A 53 -19.53 36.81 51.09
CA PHE A 53 -19.10 37.60 49.92
C PHE A 53 -18.03 36.88 49.10
N LEU A 54 -16.99 36.29 49.72
CA LEU A 54 -15.96 35.51 49.04
C LEU A 54 -16.51 34.26 48.36
N SER A 55 -17.42 33.54 48.99
CA SER A 55 -18.07 32.36 48.42
C SER A 55 -18.90 32.72 47.19
N LEU A 56 -19.64 33.84 47.24
CA LEU A 56 -20.40 34.34 46.10
C LEU A 56 -19.49 34.78 44.93
N LEU A 57 -18.36 35.43 45.23
CA LEU A 57 -17.37 35.78 44.22
C LEU A 57 -16.77 34.54 43.55
N TYR A 58 -16.48 33.49 44.34
CA TYR A 58 -15.98 32.21 43.77
C TYR A 58 -17.04 31.55 42.90
N LEU A 59 -18.32 31.56 43.28
CA LEU A 59 -19.44 31.06 42.50
C LEU A 59 -19.61 31.83 41.18
N LEU A 60 -19.55 33.14 41.20
CA LEU A 60 -19.61 34.01 40.03
C LEU A 60 -18.45 33.71 39.08
N TRP A 61 -17.23 33.61 39.61
CA TRP A 61 -16.05 33.27 38.86
C TRP A 61 -16.18 31.86 38.23
N TRP A 62 -16.74 30.88 38.96
CA TRP A 62 -16.99 29.54 38.46
C TRP A 62 -18.00 29.51 37.29
N ILE A 63 -19.11 30.29 37.41
CA ILE A 63 -20.13 30.39 36.34
C ILE A 63 -19.50 30.99 35.05
N ILE A 64 -18.72 32.06 35.18
CA ILE A 64 -18.03 32.71 34.06
C ILE A 64 -17.04 31.74 33.42
N TYR A 65 -16.31 31.01 34.24
CA TYR A 65 -15.33 30.00 33.79
C TYR A 65 -16.00 28.86 32.99
N PHE A 66 -17.09 28.31 33.50
CA PHE A 66 -17.80 27.20 32.85
C PHE A 66 -18.44 27.64 31.52
N LYS A 67 -18.95 28.88 31.44
CA LYS A 67 -19.57 29.43 30.23
C LYS A 67 -18.56 29.67 29.09
N ASN A 68 -17.31 29.98 29.41
CA ASN A 68 -16.31 30.44 28.43
C ASN A 68 -15.29 29.36 27.98
N ASN A 69 -15.43 28.11 28.39
CA ASN A 69 -14.51 27.00 28.04
C ASN A 69 -13.01 27.38 28.18
N PHE A 70 -12.64 28.18 29.14
CA PHE A 70 -11.26 28.61 29.34
C PHE A 70 -10.34 27.45 29.72
N LYS A 71 -9.30 27.20 28.89
CA LYS A 71 -8.21 26.27 29.22
C LYS A 71 -7.47 26.82 30.46
N LYS A 72 -7.63 26.18 31.62
CA LYS A 72 -6.98 26.63 32.86
C LYS A 72 -5.46 26.66 32.72
N SER A 73 -4.86 27.85 32.89
CA SER A 73 -3.42 27.95 33.07
C SER A 73 -3.03 27.34 34.43
N LYS A 74 -1.82 26.74 34.51
CA LYS A 74 -1.33 26.16 35.78
C LYS A 74 -1.34 27.16 36.95
N ASN A 75 -1.14 28.45 36.68
CA ASN A 75 -1.12 29.50 37.69
C ASN A 75 -2.52 29.81 38.21
N LEU A 76 -3.53 29.70 37.35
CA LEU A 76 -4.93 29.93 37.75
C LEU A 76 -5.45 28.84 38.70
N LEU A 77 -5.04 27.58 38.47
CA LEU A 77 -5.37 26.45 39.36
C LEU A 77 -4.75 26.63 40.77
N VAL A 78 -3.52 27.13 40.83
CA VAL A 78 -2.85 27.43 42.11
C VAL A 78 -3.57 28.56 42.86
N ALA A 79 -3.94 29.64 42.19
CA ALA A 79 -4.69 30.74 42.77
C ALA A 79 -6.05 30.28 43.31
N GLU A 80 -6.74 29.40 42.59
CA GLU A 80 -7.99 28.78 43.00
C GLU A 80 -7.83 27.95 44.28
N ASP A 81 -6.79 27.12 44.38
CA ASP A 81 -6.54 26.29 45.57
C ASP A 81 -6.20 27.17 46.81
N ILE A 82 -5.41 28.22 46.63
CA ILE A 82 -5.08 29.16 47.70
C ILE A 82 -6.35 29.87 48.21
N LEU A 83 -7.19 30.36 47.29
CA LEU A 83 -8.45 30.99 47.65
C LEU A 83 -9.38 30.01 48.39
N PHE A 84 -9.47 28.78 47.93
CA PHE A 84 -10.32 27.77 48.57
C PHE A 84 -9.85 27.41 49.98
N ILE A 85 -8.52 27.23 50.20
CA ILE A 85 -7.96 27.02 51.53
C ILE A 85 -8.23 28.22 52.45
N PHE A 86 -8.10 29.42 51.92
CA PHE A 86 -8.39 30.63 52.69
C PHE A 86 -9.86 30.67 53.15
N ILE A 87 -10.81 30.34 52.26
CA ILE A 87 -12.23 30.23 52.60
C ILE A 87 -12.46 29.18 53.71
N LEU A 88 -11.86 27.97 53.56
CA LEU A 88 -11.96 26.92 54.56
C LEU A 88 -11.38 27.32 55.90
N SER A 89 -10.25 28.04 55.94
CA SER A 89 -9.61 28.53 57.15
C SER A 89 -10.51 29.52 57.91
N LEU A 90 -11.10 30.46 57.17
CA LEU A 90 -12.06 31.42 57.74
C LEU A 90 -13.30 30.70 58.27
N PHE A 91 -13.80 29.68 57.62
CA PHE A 91 -14.94 28.91 58.07
C PHE A 91 -14.64 28.13 59.36
N VAL A 92 -13.47 27.51 59.48
CA VAL A 92 -13.01 26.83 60.68
C VAL A 92 -12.93 27.83 61.85
N LEU A 93 -12.41 29.05 61.64
CA LEU A 93 -12.38 30.10 62.66
C LEU A 93 -13.78 30.57 63.15
N LEU A 94 -14.74 30.61 62.22
CA LEU A 94 -16.14 31.01 62.59
C LEU A 94 -16.89 29.89 63.30
N SER A 95 -16.61 28.62 62.97
CA SER A 95 -17.38 27.47 63.46
C SER A 95 -16.93 26.90 64.81
N GLY A 96 -16.04 27.57 65.48
CA GLY A 96 -15.61 27.20 66.86
C GLY A 96 -14.09 27.07 67.00
N ASN A 97 -13.30 27.67 66.11
CA ASN A 97 -11.83 27.70 66.12
C ASN A 97 -11.20 26.32 66.27
N TYR A 98 -10.47 26.11 67.39
CA TYR A 98 -9.78 24.81 67.66
C TYR A 98 -10.75 23.66 67.97
N GLN A 99 -12.02 23.90 68.27
CA GLN A 99 -13.07 22.90 68.52
C GLN A 99 -13.84 22.54 67.25
N SER A 100 -13.56 23.18 66.13
CA SER A 100 -14.31 22.98 64.90
C SER A 100 -14.12 21.59 64.30
N GLN A 101 -15.22 20.86 64.08
CA GLN A 101 -15.23 19.59 63.39
C GLN A 101 -15.06 19.72 61.87
N TYR A 102 -15.17 20.94 61.36
CA TYR A 102 -15.09 21.20 59.91
C TYR A 102 -13.65 21.24 59.35
N LYS A 103 -12.62 21.03 60.17
CA LYS A 103 -11.22 20.87 59.80
C LYS A 103 -11.05 19.74 58.78
N TYR A 104 -11.90 18.72 58.81
CA TYR A 104 -11.88 17.60 57.81
C TYR A 104 -12.16 18.04 56.36
N LEU A 105 -12.78 19.22 56.16
CA LEU A 105 -13.03 19.73 54.80
C LEU A 105 -11.74 20.01 54.00
N PHE A 106 -10.61 20.20 54.65
CA PHE A 106 -9.32 20.33 54.01
C PHE A 106 -8.91 19.10 53.21
N PHE A 107 -9.37 17.88 53.58
CA PHE A 107 -9.14 16.67 52.81
C PHE A 107 -9.63 16.80 51.36
N PHE A 108 -10.78 17.42 51.16
CA PHE A 108 -11.31 17.58 49.79
C PHE A 108 -10.41 18.48 48.93
N SER A 109 -9.88 19.54 49.51
CA SER A 109 -8.95 20.43 48.80
C SER A 109 -7.65 19.68 48.45
N ILE A 110 -7.11 18.91 49.38
CA ILE A 110 -5.88 18.14 49.19
C ILE A 110 -6.07 17.04 48.12
N ILE A 111 -7.18 16.29 48.21
CA ILE A 111 -7.52 15.23 47.26
C ILE A 111 -7.69 15.82 45.85
N THR A 112 -8.49 16.87 45.71
CA THR A 112 -8.78 17.50 44.40
C THR A 112 -7.52 18.07 43.74
N THR A 113 -6.65 18.71 44.52
CA THR A 113 -5.38 19.26 44.04
C THR A 113 -4.40 18.15 43.67
N THR A 114 -4.31 17.08 44.44
CA THR A 114 -3.45 15.95 44.18
C THR A 114 -3.83 15.25 42.84
N ILE A 115 -5.13 15.06 42.63
CA ILE A 115 -5.65 14.43 41.41
C ILE A 115 -5.45 15.35 40.18
N SER A 116 -5.71 16.66 40.31
CA SER A 116 -5.67 17.59 39.17
C SER A 116 -4.28 18.09 38.81
N GLN A 117 -3.41 18.27 39.82
CA GLN A 117 -2.10 18.93 39.64
C GLN A 117 -0.91 18.04 40.03
N GLY A 118 -1.18 16.84 40.50
CA GLY A 118 -0.19 15.81 40.78
C GLY A 118 0.40 15.86 42.22
N LYS A 119 1.19 14.83 42.54
CA LYS A 119 1.76 14.54 43.86
C LYS A 119 2.43 15.75 44.53
N ARG A 120 3.32 16.44 43.79
CA ARG A 120 4.12 17.52 44.36
C ARG A 120 3.27 18.67 44.92
N ARG A 121 2.23 19.06 44.20
CA ARG A 121 1.32 20.15 44.61
C ARG A 121 0.36 19.70 45.71
N GLY A 122 -0.14 18.48 45.66
CA GLY A 122 -0.94 17.89 46.73
C GLY A 122 -0.20 17.88 48.07
N LEU A 123 1.07 17.48 48.06
CA LEU A 123 1.92 17.51 49.26
C LEU A 123 2.14 18.94 49.79
N ILE A 124 2.43 19.90 48.93
CA ILE A 124 2.58 21.32 49.35
C ILE A 124 1.31 21.80 50.03
N LEU A 125 0.15 21.49 49.43
CA LEU A 125 -1.15 21.91 49.98
C LEU A 125 -1.46 21.24 51.32
N SER A 126 -1.10 19.95 51.50
CA SER A 126 -1.26 19.23 52.75
C SER A 126 -0.43 19.84 53.87
N TYR A 127 0.83 20.26 53.62
CA TYR A 127 1.67 20.95 54.58
C TYR A 127 1.10 22.31 54.97
N ILE A 128 0.58 23.10 54.00
CA ILE A 128 -0.04 24.38 54.25
C ILE A 128 -1.30 24.19 55.12
N SER A 129 -2.17 23.25 54.78
CA SER A 129 -3.38 22.94 55.52
C SER A 129 -3.09 22.50 56.96
N SER A 130 -2.06 21.63 57.13
CA SER A 130 -1.59 21.20 58.44
C SER A 130 -1.08 22.36 59.28
N ALA A 131 -0.25 23.24 58.70
CA ALA A 131 0.28 24.43 59.39
C ALA A 131 -0.86 25.38 59.85
N ILE A 132 -1.87 25.56 59.01
CA ILE A 132 -3.02 26.41 59.34
C ILE A 132 -3.78 25.83 60.54
N ILE A 133 -4.12 24.53 60.53
CA ILE A 133 -4.88 23.89 61.60
C ILE A 133 -4.12 23.97 62.94
N LEU A 134 -2.84 23.56 62.94
CA LEU A 134 -1.99 23.60 64.12
C LEU A 134 -1.77 25.04 64.64
N SER A 135 -1.69 26.04 63.75
CA SER A 135 -1.59 27.46 64.16
C SER A 135 -2.88 27.95 64.86
N ILE A 136 -4.05 27.52 64.38
CA ILE A 136 -5.34 27.84 65.02
C ILE A 136 -5.36 27.26 66.45
N ASP A 137 -4.93 26.03 66.65
CA ASP A 137 -4.86 25.37 67.92
C ASP A 137 -3.93 26.10 68.89
N LEU A 138 -2.76 26.50 68.41
CA LEU A 138 -1.77 27.22 69.27
C LEU A 138 -2.21 28.64 69.64
N THR A 139 -2.97 29.33 68.81
CA THR A 139 -3.34 30.74 69.00
C THR A 139 -4.58 30.91 69.85
N PHE A 140 -5.54 29.99 69.82
CA PHE A 140 -6.84 30.15 70.41
C PHE A 140 -7.06 29.32 71.69
N VAL A 141 -6.08 28.46 72.09
CA VAL A 141 -6.13 27.73 73.36
C VAL A 141 -5.65 28.65 74.53
N SER A 142 -6.44 28.75 75.60
CA SER A 142 -6.04 29.46 76.80
C SER A 142 -5.00 28.64 77.60
N ASN A 143 -3.99 29.31 78.16
CA ASN A 143 -2.88 28.72 78.90
C ASN A 143 -3.28 27.90 80.19
N LEU A 144 -4.53 27.74 80.46
CA LEU A 144 -5.04 27.07 81.67
C LEU A 144 -5.75 25.73 81.41
N VAL A 145 -5.91 25.34 80.14
CA VAL A 145 -6.65 24.13 79.78
C VAL A 145 -5.75 23.21 78.94
N VAL A 146 -5.69 21.92 79.28
CA VAL A 146 -5.04 20.91 78.43
C VAL A 146 -5.78 20.86 77.10
N ASN A 147 -5.07 21.14 76.01
CA ASN A 147 -5.65 21.09 74.65
C ASN A 147 -5.85 19.64 74.19
N THR A 148 -6.96 19.05 74.52
CA THR A 148 -7.33 17.68 74.09
C THR A 148 -7.58 17.56 72.59
N TYR A 149 -7.77 18.70 71.90
CA TYR A 149 -7.96 18.71 70.40
C TYR A 149 -6.64 18.70 69.63
N PHE A 150 -5.54 19.20 70.28
CA PHE A 150 -4.24 19.27 69.60
C PHE A 150 -3.71 17.88 69.14
N GLU A 151 -3.88 16.85 69.93
CA GLU A 151 -3.50 15.47 69.57
C GLU A 151 -4.30 14.99 68.37
N ASN A 152 -5.61 15.24 68.35
CA ASN A 152 -6.47 14.90 67.23
C ASN A 152 -6.09 15.66 65.93
N ASP A 153 -5.76 16.93 66.05
CA ASP A 153 -5.38 17.80 64.92
C ASP A 153 -3.96 17.46 64.40
N LEU A 154 -3.09 16.99 65.29
CA LEU A 154 -1.81 16.43 64.86
C LEU A 154 -1.99 15.14 64.03
N VAL A 155 -2.86 14.22 64.50
CA VAL A 155 -3.20 13.01 63.76
C VAL A 155 -3.85 13.34 62.41
N LEU A 156 -4.77 14.33 62.41
CA LEU A 156 -5.41 14.84 61.18
C LEU A 156 -4.37 15.41 60.18
N SER A 157 -3.41 16.18 60.69
CA SER A 157 -2.32 16.78 59.89
C SER A 157 -1.43 15.70 59.25
N VAL A 158 -1.08 14.66 59.99
CA VAL A 158 -0.37 13.49 59.43
C VAL A 158 -1.22 12.78 58.39
N GLY A 159 -2.53 12.63 58.64
CA GLY A 159 -3.48 12.07 57.68
C GLY A 159 -3.52 12.82 56.34
N PHE A 160 -3.46 14.16 56.37
CA PHE A 160 -3.38 15.00 55.16
C PHE A 160 -2.16 14.68 54.29
N ILE A 161 -1.00 14.54 54.95
CA ILE A 161 0.26 14.23 54.25
C ILE A 161 0.23 12.83 53.66
N ILE A 162 -0.25 11.84 54.46
CA ILE A 162 -0.33 10.45 54.00
C ILE A 162 -1.26 10.30 52.78
N ILE A 163 -2.45 10.93 52.85
CA ILE A 163 -3.41 10.89 51.75
C ILE A 163 -2.84 11.55 50.49
N ALA A 164 -2.24 12.73 50.62
CA ALA A 164 -1.59 13.40 49.51
C ALA A 164 -0.48 12.58 48.89
N TRP A 165 0.30 11.87 49.70
CA TRP A 165 1.38 11.01 49.24
C TRP A 165 0.86 9.78 48.51
N ILE A 166 -0.09 9.02 49.11
CA ILE A 166 -0.65 7.78 48.50
C ILE A 166 -1.36 8.11 47.19
N LEU A 167 -2.26 9.09 47.19
CA LEU A 167 -2.96 9.51 45.97
C LEU A 167 -2.00 10.03 44.92
N GLY A 168 -0.98 10.78 45.31
CA GLY A 168 0.04 11.28 44.43
C GLY A 168 0.86 10.17 43.77
N GLU A 169 1.20 9.12 44.49
CA GLU A 169 1.86 7.93 43.93
C GLU A 169 0.95 7.23 42.94
N HIS A 170 -0.33 7.05 43.30
CA HIS A 170 -1.29 6.40 42.41
C HIS A 170 -1.46 7.17 41.09
N VAL A 171 -1.62 8.48 41.14
CA VAL A 171 -1.74 9.34 39.95
C VAL A 171 -0.49 9.30 39.08
N THR A 172 0.70 9.28 39.67
CA THR A 172 1.97 9.13 38.89
C THR A 172 2.13 7.78 38.28
N PHE A 173 1.74 6.72 38.98
CA PHE A 173 1.77 5.35 38.48
C PHE A 173 0.84 5.17 37.28
N GLU A 174 -0.43 5.61 37.38
CA GLU A 174 -1.36 5.57 36.24
C GLU A 174 -0.86 6.39 35.04
N GLY A 175 -0.33 7.57 35.27
CA GLY A 175 0.23 8.40 34.21
C GLY A 175 1.41 7.73 33.48
N ASN A 176 2.24 6.98 34.20
CA ASN A 176 3.34 6.22 33.59
C ASN A 176 2.85 5.01 32.79
N GLN A 177 1.82 4.32 33.27
CA GLN A 177 1.19 3.19 32.55
C GLN A 177 0.60 3.64 31.20
N VAL A 178 -0.10 4.78 31.20
CA VAL A 178 -0.67 5.35 29.97
C VAL A 178 0.44 5.69 28.96
N LYS A 179 1.56 6.29 29.40
CA LYS A 179 2.69 6.61 28.54
C LYS A 179 3.34 5.37 27.95
N LEU A 180 3.47 4.31 28.77
CA LEU A 180 4.03 3.03 28.30
C LEU A 180 3.15 2.43 27.19
N LEU A 181 1.85 2.41 27.40
CA LEU A 181 0.89 1.91 26.40
C LEU A 181 0.90 2.74 25.10
N GLU A 182 1.01 4.06 25.21
CA GLU A 182 1.15 4.94 24.04
C GLU A 182 2.45 4.64 23.24
N MET A 183 3.56 4.39 23.95
CA MET A 183 4.84 4.02 23.32
C MET A 183 4.75 2.64 22.63
N GLU A 184 4.11 1.66 23.27
CA GLU A 184 3.89 0.34 22.66
C GLU A 184 3.04 0.43 21.39
N LEU A 185 1.98 1.23 21.42
CA LEU A 185 1.11 1.45 20.25
C LEU A 185 1.87 2.13 19.09
N GLN A 186 2.72 3.10 19.40
CA GLN A 186 3.57 3.74 18.40
C GLN A 186 4.60 2.75 17.80
N MET A 187 5.21 1.92 18.63
CA MET A 187 6.13 0.87 18.18
C MET A 187 5.46 -0.14 17.25
N LEU A 188 4.22 -0.55 17.55
CA LEU A 188 3.45 -1.46 16.70
C LEU A 188 3.15 -0.83 15.34
N LYS A 189 2.73 0.42 15.30
CA LYS A 189 2.50 1.15 14.04
C LYS A 189 3.77 1.28 13.21
N LEU A 190 4.90 1.64 13.83
CA LEU A 190 6.18 1.74 13.13
C LEU A 190 6.64 0.39 12.56
N LYS A 191 6.37 -0.73 13.26
CA LYS A 191 6.66 -2.08 12.75
C LYS A 191 5.82 -2.43 11.53
N GLU A 192 4.54 -2.07 11.54
CA GLU A 192 3.63 -2.30 10.41
C GLU A 192 4.05 -1.49 9.18
N ASP A 193 4.32 -0.20 9.36
CA ASP A 193 4.81 0.70 8.30
C ASP A 193 6.16 0.22 7.73
N ALA A 194 7.07 -0.26 8.59
CA ALA A 194 8.35 -0.81 8.14
C ALA A 194 8.16 -2.09 7.32
N LYS A 195 7.23 -2.97 7.71
CA LYS A 195 6.93 -4.21 6.98
C LYS A 195 6.41 -3.90 5.57
N THR A 196 5.43 -3.02 5.46
CA THR A 196 4.86 -2.61 4.15
C THR A 196 5.90 -1.95 3.25
N THR A 197 6.80 -1.14 3.84
CA THR A 197 7.89 -0.50 3.09
C THR A 197 8.89 -1.52 2.56
N ILE A 198 9.23 -2.56 3.34
CA ILE A 198 10.13 -3.64 2.92
C ILE A 198 9.51 -4.46 1.80
N GLU A 199 8.22 -4.79 1.89
CA GLU A 199 7.49 -5.50 0.83
C GLU A 199 7.53 -4.71 -0.49
N LEU A 200 7.20 -3.42 -0.46
CA LEU A 200 7.26 -2.54 -1.62
C LEU A 200 8.68 -2.41 -2.21
N LEU A 201 9.69 -2.33 -1.34
CA LEU A 201 11.09 -2.27 -1.77
C LEU A 201 11.52 -3.55 -2.50
N ASN A 202 11.09 -4.72 -2.01
CA ASN A 202 11.39 -6.00 -2.63
C ASN A 202 10.72 -6.12 -4.01
N GLU A 203 9.44 -5.75 -4.13
CA GLU A 203 8.75 -5.71 -5.43
C GLU A 203 9.45 -4.77 -6.42
N THR A 204 9.84 -3.57 -5.98
CA THR A 204 10.57 -2.60 -6.81
C THR A 204 11.93 -3.15 -7.24
N LYS A 205 12.63 -3.85 -6.36
CA LYS A 205 13.93 -4.47 -6.66
C LYS A 205 13.82 -5.58 -7.69
N GLU A 206 12.81 -6.45 -7.56
CA GLU A 206 12.53 -7.51 -8.53
C GLU A 206 12.18 -6.93 -9.90
N HIS A 207 11.34 -5.91 -9.93
CA HIS A 207 10.99 -5.19 -11.16
C HIS A 207 12.21 -4.54 -11.82
N THR A 208 13.07 -3.89 -11.03
CA THR A 208 14.31 -3.26 -11.54
C THR A 208 15.29 -4.31 -12.10
N LYS A 209 15.43 -5.46 -11.42
CA LYS A 209 16.24 -6.57 -11.89
C LYS A 209 15.71 -7.09 -13.23
N PHE A 210 14.40 -7.30 -13.34
CA PHE A 210 13.75 -7.72 -14.57
C PHE A 210 14.02 -6.73 -15.73
N ILE A 211 13.87 -5.43 -15.50
CA ILE A 211 14.16 -4.38 -16.51
C ILE A 211 15.63 -4.42 -16.93
N THR A 212 16.55 -4.59 -15.99
CA THR A 212 17.98 -4.64 -16.28
C THR A 212 18.33 -5.87 -17.15
N GLU A 213 17.84 -7.04 -16.79
CA GLU A 213 18.03 -8.27 -17.57
C GLU A 213 17.40 -8.14 -18.97
N PHE A 214 16.24 -7.50 -19.07
CA PHE A 214 15.57 -7.17 -20.31
C PHE A 214 16.47 -6.36 -21.25
N PHE A 215 17.01 -5.22 -20.79
CA PHE A 215 17.87 -4.36 -21.60
C PHE A 215 19.19 -5.05 -21.98
N CYS A 216 19.76 -5.86 -21.09
CA CYS A 216 20.95 -6.64 -21.40
C CYS A 216 20.69 -7.64 -22.53
N ASN A 217 19.58 -8.39 -22.46
CA ASN A 217 19.24 -9.38 -23.48
C ASN A 217 18.95 -8.73 -24.83
N ILE A 218 18.18 -7.64 -24.87
CA ILE A 218 17.91 -6.89 -26.12
C ILE A 218 19.22 -6.38 -26.72
N SER A 219 20.08 -5.77 -25.92
CA SER A 219 21.35 -5.24 -26.41
C SER A 219 22.20 -6.34 -27.08
N HIS A 220 22.21 -7.53 -26.50
CA HIS A 220 22.91 -8.66 -27.04
C HIS A 220 22.28 -9.15 -28.38
N GLU A 221 20.95 -9.29 -28.40
CA GLU A 221 20.20 -9.74 -29.56
C GLU A 221 20.24 -8.75 -30.75
N LEU A 222 20.37 -7.43 -30.47
CA LEU A 222 20.60 -6.42 -31.51
C LEU A 222 22.03 -6.40 -32.02
N LYS A 223 23.02 -6.59 -31.14
CA LYS A 223 24.45 -6.52 -31.48
C LYS A 223 24.87 -7.64 -32.44
N THR A 224 24.31 -8.82 -32.26
CA THR A 224 24.68 -9.99 -33.08
C THR A 224 24.38 -9.80 -34.57
N PRO A 225 23.14 -9.51 -35.02
CA PRO A 225 22.86 -9.30 -36.45
C PRO A 225 23.56 -8.05 -36.99
N LEU A 226 23.71 -7.00 -36.16
CA LEU A 226 24.42 -5.78 -36.59
C LEU A 226 25.90 -6.08 -36.92
N ASN A 227 26.57 -6.86 -36.05
CA ASN A 227 27.96 -7.29 -36.31
C ASN A 227 28.07 -8.13 -37.57
N VAL A 228 27.11 -9.02 -37.86
CA VAL A 228 27.10 -9.83 -39.07
C VAL A 228 26.94 -8.95 -40.30
N ILE A 229 26.05 -7.96 -40.30
CA ILE A 229 25.88 -6.97 -41.36
C ILE A 229 27.21 -6.23 -41.59
N PHE A 230 27.81 -5.70 -40.51
CA PHE A 230 29.05 -4.95 -40.57
C PHE A 230 30.21 -5.78 -41.12
N SER A 231 30.37 -7.03 -40.65
CA SER A 231 31.40 -7.95 -41.14
C SER A 231 31.19 -8.31 -42.60
N SER A 232 29.94 -8.52 -43.03
CA SER A 232 29.60 -8.78 -44.41
C SER A 232 29.97 -7.60 -45.33
N LEU A 233 29.73 -6.35 -44.88
CA LEU A 233 30.17 -5.14 -45.59
C LEU A 233 31.70 -5.07 -45.71
N GLN A 234 32.44 -5.36 -44.62
CA GLN A 234 33.92 -5.39 -44.66
C GLN A 234 34.43 -6.43 -45.65
N MET A 235 33.85 -7.63 -45.63
CA MET A 235 34.25 -8.69 -46.55
C MET A 235 33.97 -8.32 -48.03
N MET A 236 32.84 -7.66 -48.33
CA MET A 236 32.56 -7.16 -49.68
C MET A 236 33.59 -6.15 -50.17
N ASN A 237 34.12 -5.29 -49.28
CA ASN A 237 35.13 -4.29 -49.63
C ASN A 237 36.54 -4.87 -49.80
N MET A 238 36.83 -6.02 -49.18
CA MET A 238 38.16 -6.64 -49.25
C MET A 238 38.40 -7.51 -50.51
N TYR A 239 37.34 -7.84 -51.26
CA TYR A 239 37.48 -8.71 -52.44
C TYR A 239 37.95 -7.93 -53.68
N ASN A 240 39.24 -8.11 -54.04
CA ASN A 240 39.88 -7.72 -55.29
C ASN A 240 40.39 -8.96 -56.02
N GLU A 241 39.50 -9.83 -56.47
CA GLU A 241 39.83 -10.99 -57.26
C GLU A 241 39.83 -10.65 -58.77
N SER A 242 40.65 -11.35 -59.55
CA SER A 242 40.75 -11.14 -60.99
C SER A 242 39.62 -11.86 -61.80
N ASN A 243 38.72 -12.57 -61.14
CA ASN A 243 37.61 -13.29 -61.78
C ASN A 243 36.24 -12.66 -61.42
N GLU A 244 35.62 -11.96 -62.38
CA GLU A 244 34.38 -11.21 -62.21
C GLU A 244 33.18 -12.06 -61.72
N ASP A 245 33.02 -13.27 -62.27
CA ASP A 245 31.88 -14.14 -61.90
C ASP A 245 31.92 -14.58 -60.48
N LYS A 246 33.08 -14.90 -59.94
CA LYS A 246 33.25 -15.25 -58.52
C LYS A 246 33.03 -14.08 -57.61
N ILE A 247 33.34 -12.86 -58.04
CA ILE A 247 33.08 -11.65 -57.28
C ILE A 247 31.58 -11.39 -57.19
N ILE A 248 30.83 -11.55 -58.28
CA ILE A 248 29.39 -11.36 -58.35
C ILE A 248 28.68 -12.36 -57.43
N GLU A 249 29.05 -13.64 -57.45
CA GLU A 249 28.48 -14.68 -56.62
C GLU A 249 28.72 -14.42 -55.14
N LYS A 250 29.95 -14.07 -54.74
CA LYS A 250 30.29 -13.72 -53.35
C LYS A 250 29.53 -12.46 -52.86
N ARG A 251 29.46 -11.41 -53.69
CA ARG A 251 28.70 -10.21 -53.40
C ARG A 251 27.22 -10.51 -53.19
N ARG A 252 26.61 -11.35 -54.04
CA ARG A 252 25.23 -11.79 -53.90
C ARG A 252 25.01 -12.52 -52.56
N LYS A 253 25.91 -13.41 -52.18
CA LYS A 253 25.89 -14.14 -50.90
C LYS A 253 25.93 -13.17 -49.71
N TYR A 254 26.86 -12.20 -49.70
CA TYR A 254 26.94 -11.21 -48.60
C TYR A 254 25.74 -10.29 -48.56
N LEU A 255 25.18 -9.89 -49.71
CA LEU A 255 23.92 -9.10 -49.74
C LEU A 255 22.75 -9.89 -49.17
N GLN A 256 22.65 -11.18 -49.42
CA GLN A 256 21.63 -12.06 -48.85
C GLN A 256 21.79 -12.15 -47.30
N ILE A 257 23.01 -12.34 -46.83
CA ILE A 257 23.31 -12.38 -45.39
C ILE A 257 22.94 -11.06 -44.73
N MET A 258 23.27 -9.93 -45.34
CA MET A 258 22.88 -8.60 -44.82
C MET A 258 21.37 -8.40 -44.79
N LYS A 259 20.65 -8.76 -45.89
CA LYS A 259 19.19 -8.68 -45.97
C LYS A 259 18.53 -9.54 -44.89
N LYS A 260 18.97 -10.76 -44.68
CA LYS A 260 18.48 -11.66 -43.62
C LYS A 260 18.65 -11.04 -42.25
N ASN A 261 19.84 -10.52 -41.91
CA ASN A 261 20.09 -9.93 -40.60
C ASN A 261 19.40 -8.58 -40.42
N SER A 262 19.18 -7.80 -41.48
CA SER A 262 18.34 -6.59 -41.42
C SER A 262 16.88 -6.91 -41.11
N ASN A 263 16.31 -7.94 -41.76
CA ASN A 263 14.96 -8.43 -41.49
C ASN A 263 14.84 -8.91 -40.01
N ARG A 264 15.86 -9.62 -39.50
CA ARG A 264 15.92 -10.03 -38.10
C ARG A 264 15.91 -8.83 -37.13
N LEU A 265 16.64 -7.74 -37.44
CA LEU A 265 16.64 -6.53 -36.68
C LEU A 265 15.25 -5.84 -36.69
N ILE A 266 14.62 -5.75 -37.88
CA ILE A 266 13.27 -5.19 -38.04
C ILE A 266 12.26 -5.97 -37.20
N ARG A 267 12.30 -7.30 -37.24
CA ARG A 267 11.43 -8.17 -36.43
C ARG A 267 11.63 -7.93 -34.93
N LEU A 268 12.89 -7.84 -34.48
CA LEU A 268 13.22 -7.54 -33.08
C LEU A 268 12.63 -6.22 -32.64
N ILE A 269 12.84 -5.14 -33.42
CA ILE A 269 12.33 -3.79 -33.12
C ILE A 269 10.80 -3.80 -33.08
N ASN A 270 10.13 -4.44 -34.06
CA ASN A 270 8.68 -4.53 -34.10
C ASN A 270 8.10 -5.27 -32.87
N ASN A 271 8.73 -6.38 -32.50
CA ASN A 271 8.34 -7.13 -31.31
C ASN A 271 8.53 -6.32 -30.01
N LEU A 272 9.60 -5.53 -29.93
CA LEU A 272 9.84 -4.64 -28.79
C LEU A 272 8.80 -3.51 -28.71
N LEU A 273 8.49 -2.88 -29.85
CA LEU A 273 7.49 -1.83 -29.93
C LEU A 273 6.09 -2.35 -29.52
N ASP A 274 5.70 -3.54 -30.01
CA ASP A 274 4.41 -4.11 -29.63
C ASP A 274 4.37 -4.47 -28.15
N MET A 275 5.47 -5.01 -27.61
CA MET A 275 5.56 -5.29 -26.17
C MET A 275 5.43 -4.04 -25.32
N THR A 276 6.11 -2.94 -25.69
CA THR A 276 6.03 -1.68 -24.95
C THR A 276 4.63 -1.06 -25.03
N LYS A 277 3.97 -1.16 -26.19
CA LYS A 277 2.58 -0.71 -26.37
C LYS A 277 1.59 -1.55 -25.58
N LEU A 278 1.81 -2.87 -25.48
CA LEU A 278 1.01 -3.78 -24.64
C LEU A 278 1.11 -3.42 -23.15
N ASP A 279 2.34 -3.19 -22.67
CA ASP A 279 2.59 -2.87 -21.26
C ASP A 279 1.99 -1.53 -20.83
N SER A 280 2.00 -0.56 -21.73
CA SER A 280 1.41 0.76 -21.49
C SER A 280 -0.10 0.81 -21.75
N GLY A 281 -0.72 -0.30 -22.17
CA GLY A 281 -2.16 -0.34 -22.45
C GLY A 281 -2.57 0.44 -23.72
N PHE A 282 -1.62 0.85 -24.57
CA PHE A 282 -1.88 1.65 -25.76
C PHE A 282 -2.25 0.83 -27.00
N ILE A 283 -2.30 -0.50 -26.93
CA ILE A 283 -2.76 -1.30 -28.06
C ILE A 283 -4.29 -1.33 -28.06
N THR A 284 -4.86 -0.77 -29.12
CA THR A 284 -6.27 -0.94 -29.50
C THR A 284 -6.35 -1.94 -30.65
N LEU A 285 -7.30 -2.87 -30.59
CA LEU A 285 -7.58 -3.75 -31.73
C LEU A 285 -8.39 -3.00 -32.80
N HIS A 286 -8.03 -3.20 -34.04
CA HIS A 286 -8.82 -2.79 -35.19
C HIS A 286 -9.67 -3.96 -35.64
N MET A 287 -10.83 -4.14 -34.98
CA MET A 287 -11.72 -5.25 -35.26
C MET A 287 -12.54 -5.00 -36.53
N GLU A 288 -12.42 -5.89 -37.50
CA GLU A 288 -13.18 -5.87 -38.77
C GLU A 288 -13.80 -7.24 -39.01
N ASN A 289 -15.00 -7.28 -39.62
CA ASN A 289 -15.62 -8.54 -40.01
C ASN A 289 -14.90 -9.10 -41.26
N GLY A 290 -14.43 -10.34 -41.16
CA GLY A 290 -13.71 -11.00 -42.20
C GLY A 290 -13.87 -12.53 -42.14
N ASN A 291 -13.45 -13.20 -43.21
CA ASN A 291 -13.41 -14.65 -43.27
C ASN A 291 -12.11 -15.14 -42.62
N ILE A 292 -12.17 -15.65 -41.40
CA ILE A 292 -11.01 -16.12 -40.64
C ILE A 292 -10.36 -17.34 -41.26
N VAL A 293 -11.15 -18.23 -41.86
CA VAL A 293 -10.65 -19.45 -42.55
C VAL A 293 -9.75 -19.05 -43.71
N TYR A 294 -10.23 -18.15 -44.56
CA TYR A 294 -9.49 -17.65 -45.70
C TYR A 294 -8.15 -17.01 -45.28
N LEU A 295 -8.16 -16.17 -44.23
CA LEU A 295 -6.92 -15.56 -43.74
C LEU A 295 -5.88 -16.59 -43.28
N ILE A 296 -6.30 -17.60 -42.51
CA ILE A 296 -5.38 -18.65 -42.00
C ILE A 296 -4.86 -19.53 -43.14
N GLU A 297 -5.73 -19.86 -44.11
CA GLU A 297 -5.36 -20.59 -45.30
C GLU A 297 -4.31 -19.82 -46.12
N ASP A 298 -4.56 -18.56 -46.44
CA ASP A 298 -3.69 -17.70 -47.23
C ASP A 298 -2.29 -17.57 -46.60
N ILE A 299 -2.23 -17.35 -45.30
CA ILE A 299 -0.97 -17.34 -44.54
C ILE A 299 -0.26 -18.70 -44.62
N THR A 300 -0.99 -19.79 -44.45
CA THR A 300 -0.42 -21.14 -44.48
C THR A 300 0.13 -21.48 -45.86
N MET A 301 -0.64 -21.20 -46.92
CA MET A 301 -0.22 -21.44 -48.29
C MET A 301 1.02 -20.62 -48.70
N SER A 302 1.12 -19.39 -48.19
CA SER A 302 2.24 -18.50 -48.50
C SER A 302 3.60 -18.97 -47.96
N ILE A 303 3.64 -19.92 -47.02
CA ILE A 303 4.88 -20.46 -46.43
C ILE A 303 5.21 -21.90 -46.89
N ILE A 304 4.36 -22.53 -47.67
CA ILE A 304 4.60 -23.91 -48.17
C ILE A 304 5.95 -24.04 -48.85
N SER A 305 6.30 -23.14 -49.76
CA SER A 305 7.56 -23.17 -50.46
C SER A 305 8.79 -23.10 -49.52
N ILE A 306 8.67 -22.40 -48.40
CA ILE A 306 9.73 -22.32 -47.41
C ILE A 306 9.86 -23.63 -46.65
N ALA A 307 8.73 -24.26 -46.30
CA ALA A 307 8.69 -25.55 -45.63
C ALA A 307 9.24 -26.68 -46.53
N GLU A 308 8.84 -26.70 -47.79
CA GLU A 308 9.35 -27.66 -48.79
C GLU A 308 10.87 -27.57 -48.94
N ASN A 309 11.44 -26.37 -49.00
CA ASN A 309 12.90 -26.17 -49.05
C ASN A 309 13.61 -26.75 -47.82
N LYS A 310 12.92 -26.80 -46.67
CA LYS A 310 13.40 -27.49 -45.46
C LYS A 310 13.09 -28.99 -45.44
N GLY A 311 12.31 -29.50 -46.40
CA GLY A 311 11.83 -30.86 -46.41
C GLY A 311 10.80 -31.17 -45.33
N ILE A 312 9.92 -30.21 -45.04
CA ILE A 312 8.82 -30.30 -44.06
C ILE A 312 7.51 -30.18 -44.82
N ASP A 313 6.56 -31.08 -44.56
CA ASP A 313 5.22 -31.03 -45.14
C ASP A 313 4.30 -30.15 -44.28
N ILE A 314 3.57 -29.22 -44.92
CA ILE A 314 2.51 -28.46 -44.28
C ILE A 314 1.15 -28.95 -44.79
N ILE A 315 0.22 -29.21 -43.87
CA ILE A 315 -1.10 -29.68 -44.16
C ILE A 315 -2.11 -28.71 -43.53
N PHE A 316 -2.95 -28.12 -44.38
CA PHE A 316 -4.09 -27.28 -43.90
C PHE A 316 -5.37 -28.11 -43.95
N ASP A 317 -6.19 -28.03 -42.91
CA ASP A 317 -7.46 -28.74 -42.81
C ASP A 317 -8.51 -27.85 -42.09
N THR A 318 -9.77 -27.97 -42.47
CA THR A 318 -10.87 -27.21 -41.89
C THR A 318 -12.19 -27.97 -41.98
N ASN A 319 -13.09 -27.75 -41.02
CA ASN A 319 -14.43 -28.32 -41.05
C ASN A 319 -15.48 -27.41 -41.73
N VAL A 320 -15.11 -26.17 -42.09
CA VAL A 320 -15.96 -25.21 -42.80
C VAL A 320 -15.16 -24.45 -43.85
N GLU A 321 -15.78 -24.07 -44.95
CA GLU A 321 -15.10 -23.30 -46.01
C GLU A 321 -15.01 -21.83 -45.69
N GLU A 322 -15.98 -21.32 -44.95
CA GLU A 322 -16.07 -19.90 -44.58
C GLU A 322 -16.54 -19.73 -43.13
N LYS A 323 -15.92 -18.79 -42.43
CA LYS A 323 -16.42 -18.31 -41.11
C LYS A 323 -16.22 -16.82 -40.99
N LEU A 324 -17.34 -16.08 -41.06
CA LEU A 324 -17.35 -14.61 -40.87
C LEU A 324 -17.37 -14.28 -39.39
N MET A 325 -16.39 -13.56 -38.92
CA MET A 325 -16.30 -13.03 -37.56
C MET A 325 -15.45 -11.76 -37.52
N ALA A 326 -15.57 -11.00 -36.42
CA ALA A 326 -14.76 -9.82 -36.19
C ALA A 326 -13.42 -10.20 -35.58
N PHE A 327 -12.31 -9.73 -36.18
CA PHE A 327 -10.96 -9.86 -35.68
C PHE A 327 -10.06 -8.75 -36.23
N ASP A 328 -8.88 -8.55 -35.60
CA ASP A 328 -7.81 -7.70 -36.14
C ASP A 328 -6.90 -8.58 -37.03
N GLY A 329 -6.98 -8.37 -38.34
CA GLY A 329 -6.26 -9.18 -39.33
C GLY A 329 -4.74 -9.14 -39.15
N ASP A 330 -4.17 -7.97 -38.85
CA ASP A 330 -2.72 -7.81 -38.64
C ASP A 330 -2.26 -8.60 -37.39
N LYS A 331 -3.05 -8.60 -36.31
CA LYS A 331 -2.70 -9.32 -35.09
C LYS A 331 -2.88 -10.83 -35.24
N ILE A 332 -3.92 -11.29 -35.94
CA ILE A 332 -4.12 -12.73 -36.25
C ILE A 332 -3.00 -13.21 -37.15
N GLU A 333 -2.64 -12.50 -38.21
CA GLU A 333 -1.50 -12.82 -39.07
C GLU A 333 -0.22 -13.01 -38.25
N ARG A 334 0.09 -12.04 -37.32
CA ARG A 334 1.28 -12.15 -36.47
C ARG A 334 1.24 -13.33 -35.51
N ILE A 335 0.07 -13.69 -34.97
CA ILE A 335 -0.11 -14.87 -34.15
C ILE A 335 0.27 -16.10 -34.94
N ILE A 336 -0.32 -16.29 -36.12
CA ILE A 336 -0.15 -17.47 -36.92
C ILE A 336 1.29 -17.58 -37.45
N LEU A 337 1.88 -16.49 -37.95
CA LEU A 337 3.26 -16.47 -38.40
C LEU A 337 4.26 -16.80 -37.28
N ASN A 338 4.03 -16.33 -36.05
CA ASN A 338 4.86 -16.70 -34.92
C ASN A 338 4.77 -18.19 -34.58
N LEU A 339 3.57 -18.79 -34.61
CA LEU A 339 3.38 -20.22 -34.35
C LEU A 339 3.99 -21.06 -35.44
N LEU A 340 3.77 -20.71 -36.71
CA LEU A 340 4.34 -21.41 -37.87
C LEU A 340 5.87 -21.27 -37.93
N SER A 341 6.42 -20.10 -37.61
CA SER A 341 7.85 -19.89 -37.47
C SER A 341 8.46 -20.84 -36.43
N ASN A 342 7.82 -20.97 -35.27
CA ASN A 342 8.26 -21.89 -34.22
C ASN A 342 8.15 -23.35 -34.68
N ALA A 343 7.04 -23.76 -35.32
CA ALA A 343 6.85 -25.10 -35.86
C ALA A 343 7.93 -25.46 -36.88
N LEU A 344 8.19 -24.57 -37.86
CA LEU A 344 9.26 -24.75 -38.86
C LEU A 344 10.66 -24.78 -38.23
N LYS A 345 10.89 -24.07 -37.14
CA LYS A 345 12.17 -24.00 -36.47
C LYS A 345 12.50 -25.28 -35.70
N PHE A 346 11.51 -25.86 -35.04
CA PHE A 346 11.68 -27.00 -34.14
C PHE A 346 11.30 -28.36 -34.75
N THR A 347 10.84 -28.39 -35.99
CA THR A 347 10.59 -29.60 -36.74
C THR A 347 11.81 -29.95 -37.58
N ASP A 348 12.28 -31.21 -37.51
CA ASP A 348 13.37 -31.72 -38.33
C ASP A 348 12.89 -32.06 -39.74
N ARG A 349 13.85 -32.24 -40.67
CA ARG A 349 13.57 -32.63 -42.05
C ARG A 349 12.80 -33.95 -42.11
N GLY A 350 11.74 -34.01 -42.94
CA GLY A 350 10.82 -35.16 -43.03
C GLY A 350 9.66 -35.11 -42.04
N GLY A 351 9.64 -34.06 -41.16
CA GLY A 351 8.51 -33.85 -40.26
C GLY A 351 7.32 -33.15 -40.89
N LYS A 352 6.24 -32.99 -40.13
CA LYS A 352 4.97 -32.44 -40.62
C LYS A 352 4.45 -31.34 -39.69
N ILE A 353 3.78 -30.36 -40.30
CA ILE A 353 3.05 -29.30 -39.58
C ILE A 353 1.60 -29.34 -40.02
N TYR A 354 0.69 -29.39 -39.07
CA TYR A 354 -0.76 -29.37 -39.31
C TYR A 354 -1.30 -28.05 -38.84
N VAL A 355 -2.03 -27.35 -39.71
CA VAL A 355 -2.81 -26.14 -39.37
C VAL A 355 -4.27 -26.50 -39.54
N THR A 356 -5.02 -26.42 -38.45
CA THR A 356 -6.43 -26.83 -38.48
C THR A 356 -7.31 -25.67 -37.97
N VAL A 357 -8.41 -25.38 -38.68
CA VAL A 357 -9.42 -24.43 -38.30
C VAL A 357 -10.75 -25.14 -38.09
N VAL A 358 -11.30 -25.06 -36.90
CA VAL A 358 -12.55 -25.73 -36.53
C VAL A 358 -13.58 -24.72 -36.01
N ASP A 359 -14.71 -24.63 -36.71
CA ASP A 359 -15.86 -23.86 -36.19
C ASP A 359 -16.62 -24.68 -35.14
N LYS A 360 -16.75 -24.10 -33.94
CA LYS A 360 -17.49 -24.64 -32.80
C LYS A 360 -18.77 -23.81 -32.50
N VAL A 361 -19.30 -23.08 -33.48
CA VAL A 361 -20.46 -22.21 -33.42
C VAL A 361 -20.19 -20.92 -32.67
N ASP A 362 -19.95 -20.99 -31.35
CA ASP A 362 -19.67 -19.83 -30.50
C ASP A 362 -18.19 -19.41 -30.48
N ASN A 363 -17.32 -20.31 -30.89
CA ASN A 363 -15.88 -20.10 -30.91
C ASN A 363 -15.27 -20.73 -32.19
N VAL A 364 -14.16 -20.15 -32.62
CA VAL A 364 -13.31 -20.76 -33.63
C VAL A 364 -12.04 -21.26 -32.94
N GLU A 365 -11.69 -22.54 -33.19
CA GLU A 365 -10.45 -23.13 -32.73
C GLU A 365 -9.46 -23.17 -33.91
N ILE A 366 -8.28 -22.56 -33.72
CA ILE A 366 -7.19 -22.57 -34.67
C ILE A 366 -6.05 -23.32 -34.01
N SER A 367 -5.61 -24.45 -34.58
CA SER A 367 -4.48 -25.20 -34.05
C SER A 367 -3.31 -25.22 -35.04
N VAL A 368 -2.09 -25.09 -34.48
CA VAL A 368 -0.83 -25.32 -35.19
C VAL A 368 -0.11 -26.42 -34.43
N ARG A 369 -0.02 -27.62 -35.09
CA ARG A 369 0.63 -28.81 -34.54
C ARG A 369 1.86 -29.15 -35.35
N ASP A 370 2.97 -29.38 -34.69
CA ASP A 370 4.24 -29.86 -35.25
C ASP A 370 4.60 -31.27 -34.77
N THR A 371 5.43 -31.96 -35.51
CA THR A 371 6.02 -33.26 -35.15
C THR A 371 7.49 -33.10 -34.72
N GLY A 372 7.81 -31.98 -34.08
CA GLY A 372 9.17 -31.63 -33.70
C GLY A 372 9.60 -32.17 -32.33
N VAL A 373 10.59 -31.55 -31.74
CA VAL A 373 11.22 -31.98 -30.49
C VAL A 373 10.30 -31.95 -29.25
N GLY A 374 9.16 -31.26 -29.32
CA GLY A 374 8.24 -31.10 -28.21
C GLY A 374 8.80 -30.25 -27.07
N ILE A 375 8.00 -30.07 -26.00
CA ILE A 375 8.29 -29.19 -24.86
C ILE A 375 8.10 -30.00 -23.58
N PRO A 376 9.10 -30.03 -22.69
CA PRO A 376 9.00 -30.68 -21.38
C PRO A 376 7.93 -30.02 -20.49
N ASP A 377 7.30 -30.80 -19.57
CA ASP A 377 6.20 -30.33 -18.73
C ASP A 377 6.58 -29.14 -17.83
N ASP A 378 7.79 -29.17 -17.27
CA ASP A 378 8.34 -28.10 -16.43
C ASP A 378 8.54 -26.77 -17.18
N LYS A 379 8.50 -26.79 -18.50
CA LYS A 379 8.70 -25.61 -19.37
C LYS A 379 7.42 -25.05 -19.98
N LYS A 380 6.30 -25.82 -19.98
CA LYS A 380 5.06 -25.45 -20.69
C LYS A 380 4.46 -24.10 -20.21
N GLU A 381 4.56 -23.77 -18.95
CA GLU A 381 4.10 -22.47 -18.43
C GLU A 381 5.09 -21.34 -18.70
N ILE A 382 6.37 -21.66 -18.65
CA ILE A 382 7.46 -20.68 -18.71
C ILE A 382 7.64 -20.13 -20.13
N ILE A 383 7.39 -20.93 -21.19
CA ILE A 383 7.60 -20.51 -22.58
C ILE A 383 6.76 -19.33 -23.05
N PHE A 384 5.66 -19.04 -22.36
CA PHE A 384 4.85 -17.83 -22.60
C PHE A 384 5.37 -16.61 -21.85
N GLY A 385 6.40 -16.79 -21.03
CA GLY A 385 7.12 -15.69 -20.39
C GLY A 385 7.96 -14.91 -21.39
N ARG A 386 8.25 -13.67 -21.08
CA ARG A 386 9.07 -12.78 -21.91
C ARG A 386 10.53 -13.20 -21.84
N PHE A 387 11.21 -13.30 -23.00
CA PHE A 387 12.62 -13.68 -23.12
C PHE A 387 12.95 -15.09 -22.62
N MET A 388 11.93 -15.93 -22.44
CA MET A 388 12.14 -17.30 -21.99
C MET A 388 12.45 -18.20 -23.19
N GLN A 389 13.50 -19.03 -23.03
CA GLN A 389 13.94 -20.05 -23.97
C GLN A 389 14.10 -21.36 -23.20
N VAL A 390 13.70 -22.48 -23.83
CA VAL A 390 13.68 -23.80 -23.17
C VAL A 390 15.08 -24.29 -22.81
N ASP A 391 16.10 -24.01 -23.64
CA ASP A 391 17.52 -24.32 -23.36
C ASP A 391 18.48 -23.51 -24.25
N LYS A 392 19.51 -22.93 -23.61
CA LYS A 392 20.65 -22.32 -24.31
C LYS A 392 21.68 -23.37 -24.82
N THR A 393 21.49 -24.64 -24.46
CA THR A 393 22.51 -25.71 -24.64
C THR A 393 22.20 -26.69 -25.75
N LEU A 394 20.96 -26.87 -26.20
CA LEU A 394 20.55 -27.82 -27.22
C LEU A 394 20.50 -27.19 -28.63
N LYS A 395 21.58 -27.25 -29.33
CA LYS A 395 21.84 -26.80 -30.73
C LYS A 395 22.08 -25.28 -30.88
N ARG A 396 23.32 -24.91 -31.07
CA ARG A 396 23.89 -23.59 -31.39
C ARG A 396 23.23 -22.81 -32.54
N ASN A 397 22.28 -23.39 -33.27
CA ASN A 397 21.70 -22.81 -34.48
C ASN A 397 20.26 -22.33 -34.37
N ASN A 398 19.61 -22.46 -33.21
CA ASN A 398 18.18 -22.06 -33.05
C ASN A 398 18.01 -20.85 -32.16
N GLU A 399 18.58 -19.72 -32.57
CA GLU A 399 18.43 -18.43 -31.88
C GLU A 399 17.00 -17.90 -32.04
N GLY A 400 16.38 -17.47 -30.93
CA GLY A 400 15.09 -16.81 -30.92
C GLY A 400 15.03 -15.77 -29.84
N THR A 401 14.23 -14.73 -30.02
CA THR A 401 14.14 -13.60 -29.09
C THR A 401 13.42 -13.91 -27.79
N GLY A 402 12.70 -15.04 -27.71
CA GLY A 402 11.83 -15.38 -26.57
C GLY A 402 10.64 -14.43 -26.37
N ILE A 403 10.34 -13.55 -27.33
CA ILE A 403 9.24 -12.59 -27.27
C ILE A 403 8.00 -13.11 -28.01
N GLY A 404 8.15 -13.92 -29.06
CA GLY A 404 7.07 -14.30 -29.96
C GLY A 404 5.86 -14.93 -29.26
N LEU A 405 6.06 -15.95 -28.40
CA LEU A 405 4.97 -16.64 -27.71
C LEU A 405 4.30 -15.75 -26.66
N SER A 406 5.02 -14.84 -26.04
CA SER A 406 4.42 -13.86 -25.11
C SER A 406 3.52 -12.86 -25.84
N LEU A 407 3.88 -12.43 -27.05
CA LEU A 407 3.05 -11.62 -27.94
C LEU A 407 1.81 -12.39 -28.39
N VAL A 408 1.97 -13.66 -28.83
CA VAL A 408 0.83 -14.54 -29.18
C VAL A 408 -0.18 -14.58 -28.02
N LYS A 409 0.26 -14.90 -26.80
CA LYS A 409 -0.62 -14.95 -25.62
C LYS A 409 -1.32 -13.61 -25.37
N SER A 410 -0.61 -12.49 -25.54
CA SER A 410 -1.16 -11.16 -25.34
C SER A 410 -2.19 -10.78 -26.41
N PHE A 411 -1.91 -11.05 -27.69
CA PHE A 411 -2.85 -10.76 -28.78
C PHE A 411 -4.09 -11.64 -28.72
N VAL A 412 -3.94 -12.93 -28.38
CA VAL A 412 -5.09 -13.82 -28.14
C VAL A 412 -5.95 -13.31 -26.97
N LYS A 413 -5.34 -12.86 -25.89
CA LYS A 413 -6.06 -12.28 -24.75
C LYS A 413 -6.79 -10.98 -25.13
N LEU A 414 -6.19 -10.13 -25.96
CA LEU A 414 -6.86 -8.91 -26.46
C LEU A 414 -8.11 -9.23 -27.28
N HIS A 415 -8.10 -10.34 -28.06
CA HIS A 415 -9.28 -10.86 -28.76
C HIS A 415 -10.27 -11.62 -27.86
N GLU A 416 -10.09 -11.54 -26.50
CA GLU A 416 -10.86 -12.27 -25.50
C GLU A 416 -10.78 -13.79 -25.65
N GLY A 417 -9.77 -14.27 -26.37
CA GLY A 417 -9.51 -15.67 -26.63
C GLY A 417 -8.67 -16.35 -25.54
N LYS A 418 -8.40 -17.65 -25.79
CA LYS A 418 -7.54 -18.49 -24.96
C LYS A 418 -6.53 -19.21 -25.84
N ILE A 419 -5.33 -19.43 -25.29
CA ILE A 419 -4.31 -20.30 -25.92
C ILE A 419 -4.06 -21.51 -25.02
N ILE A 420 -4.02 -22.69 -25.61
CA ILE A 420 -3.77 -23.97 -24.95
C ILE A 420 -2.58 -24.61 -25.63
N LEU A 421 -1.68 -25.21 -24.84
CA LEU A 421 -0.53 -25.98 -25.32
C LEU A 421 -0.69 -27.45 -24.93
N LYS A 422 -0.60 -28.33 -25.92
CA LYS A 422 -0.41 -29.77 -25.77
C LYS A 422 0.94 -30.12 -26.37
N SER A 423 1.82 -30.74 -25.62
CA SER A 423 3.15 -31.08 -26.10
C SER A 423 3.73 -32.24 -25.31
N GLU A 424 4.46 -33.11 -26.00
CA GLU A 424 5.22 -34.20 -25.39
C GLU A 424 6.62 -34.23 -26.00
N PRO A 425 7.68 -34.40 -25.19
CA PRO A 425 9.04 -34.45 -25.66
C PRO A 425 9.22 -35.53 -26.75
N ASN A 426 9.88 -35.19 -27.86
CA ASN A 426 10.14 -36.00 -29.03
C ASN A 426 8.89 -36.50 -29.82
N ILE A 427 7.70 -35.97 -29.51
CA ILE A 427 6.46 -36.25 -30.26
C ILE A 427 6.02 -35.02 -31.05
N GLY A 428 6.16 -33.83 -30.45
CA GLY A 428 5.80 -32.55 -31.03
C GLY A 428 5.00 -31.65 -30.10
N SER A 429 4.54 -30.52 -30.66
CA SER A 429 3.73 -29.54 -29.91
C SER A 429 2.49 -29.16 -30.71
N GLU A 430 1.40 -28.88 -30.00
CA GLU A 430 0.17 -28.35 -30.58
C GLU A 430 -0.23 -27.10 -29.80
N PHE A 431 -0.25 -25.96 -30.47
CA PHE A 431 -0.77 -24.70 -29.94
C PHE A 431 -2.18 -24.50 -30.46
N ILE A 432 -3.15 -24.42 -29.56
CA ILE A 432 -4.58 -24.26 -29.85
C ILE A 432 -5.03 -22.88 -29.40
N ILE A 433 -5.51 -22.08 -30.32
CA ILE A 433 -6.09 -20.75 -30.08
C ILE A 433 -7.60 -20.89 -30.17
N ILE A 434 -8.31 -20.36 -29.17
CA ILE A 434 -9.78 -20.34 -29.13
C ILE A 434 -10.19 -18.89 -29.14
N LEU A 435 -10.88 -18.45 -30.19
CA LEU A 435 -11.39 -17.10 -30.35
C LEU A 435 -12.93 -17.08 -30.29
N PRO A 436 -13.56 -16.18 -29.53
CA PRO A 436 -15.01 -16.05 -29.51
C PRO A 436 -15.52 -15.49 -30.85
N VAL A 437 -16.62 -16.05 -31.37
CA VAL A 437 -17.26 -15.53 -32.58
C VAL A 437 -18.06 -14.29 -32.22
N LYS A 438 -17.60 -13.14 -32.72
CA LYS A 438 -18.24 -11.82 -32.56
C LYS A 438 -18.44 -11.18 -33.93
N GLN A 439 -19.35 -10.23 -34.04
CA GLN A 439 -19.52 -9.36 -35.20
C GLN A 439 -19.52 -7.91 -34.74
N VAL A 440 -18.99 -7.03 -35.55
CA VAL A 440 -19.02 -5.57 -35.34
C VAL A 440 -19.93 -4.93 -36.36
N ASP A 441 -20.67 -3.89 -35.98
CA ASP A 441 -21.66 -3.18 -36.82
C ASP A 441 -21.00 -2.29 -37.89
N ASN A 442 -19.89 -2.69 -38.46
CA ASN A 442 -19.24 -1.94 -39.53
C ASN A 442 -19.74 -2.44 -40.91
N SER A 443 -20.66 -1.67 -41.49
CA SER A 443 -21.20 -1.88 -42.86
C SER A 443 -20.23 -1.45 -43.98
N LEU A 444 -18.96 -1.27 -43.73
CA LEU A 444 -17.96 -0.93 -44.73
C LEU A 444 -17.13 -2.16 -45.07
N GLY A 445 -17.52 -2.79 -46.17
CA GLY A 445 -16.74 -3.59 -47.10
C GLY A 445 -15.79 -4.61 -46.48
N VAL A 446 -15.97 -5.86 -46.88
CA VAL A 446 -14.90 -6.86 -46.93
C VAL A 446 -13.70 -6.22 -47.67
N ASN A 447 -12.86 -5.48 -46.93
CA ASN A 447 -11.58 -5.04 -47.49
C ASN A 447 -10.77 -6.31 -47.76
N GLU A 448 -10.54 -6.59 -49.03
CA GLU A 448 -9.48 -7.50 -49.42
C GLU A 448 -8.23 -7.05 -48.69
N ILE A 449 -7.78 -7.88 -47.74
CA ILE A 449 -6.47 -7.72 -47.04
C ILE A 449 -5.40 -7.94 -48.13
N LYS A 450 -5.22 -6.97 -49.00
CA LYS A 450 -4.15 -6.90 -49.98
C LYS A 450 -3.18 -5.87 -49.46
N LYS A 451 -2.10 -6.34 -48.79
CA LYS A 451 -0.79 -5.68 -48.87
C LYS A 451 0.32 -6.55 -48.27
N ASP A 452 1.31 -6.87 -49.10
CA ASP A 452 2.67 -7.27 -48.74
C ASP A 452 2.83 -8.39 -47.69
N ILE A 453 1.97 -9.43 -47.72
CA ILE A 453 2.14 -10.65 -46.91
C ILE A 453 3.58 -11.21 -47.18
N ALA A 454 4.07 -11.15 -48.42
CA ALA A 454 5.41 -11.64 -48.75
C ALA A 454 6.55 -10.94 -48.00
N ASP A 455 6.48 -9.62 -47.83
CA ASP A 455 7.52 -8.90 -47.10
C ASP A 455 7.42 -9.14 -45.58
N ARG A 456 6.21 -9.27 -45.03
CA ARG A 456 6.00 -9.64 -43.60
C ARG A 456 6.49 -11.05 -43.32
N ILE A 457 6.21 -11.99 -44.19
CA ILE A 457 6.73 -13.39 -44.12
C ILE A 457 8.26 -13.39 -44.12
N ASN A 458 8.90 -12.63 -45.01
CA ASN A 458 10.35 -12.53 -45.07
C ASN A 458 10.95 -11.96 -43.78
N VAL A 459 10.25 -11.07 -43.09
CA VAL A 459 10.68 -10.51 -41.81
C VAL A 459 10.45 -11.53 -40.68
N GLU A 460 9.26 -12.12 -40.58
CA GLU A 460 8.92 -13.05 -39.48
C GLU A 460 9.66 -14.40 -39.60
N LEU A 461 9.91 -14.88 -40.82
CA LEU A 461 10.65 -16.11 -41.08
C LEU A 461 12.15 -15.90 -41.32
N SER A 462 12.67 -14.70 -41.08
CA SER A 462 14.09 -14.35 -41.30
C SER A 462 15.08 -15.27 -40.61
N ASP A 463 14.70 -15.93 -39.52
CA ASP A 463 15.54 -16.89 -38.78
C ASP A 463 15.55 -18.29 -39.44
N ILE A 464 14.63 -18.58 -40.38
CA ILE A 464 14.39 -19.93 -40.94
C ILE A 464 15.14 -20.14 -42.24
N TYR A 465 15.40 -19.09 -43.01
CA TYR A 465 16.17 -19.22 -44.25
C TYR A 465 17.57 -19.74 -43.95
N THR A 466 17.76 -21.06 -44.03
CA THR A 466 19.08 -21.70 -44.15
C THR A 466 19.48 -21.70 -45.60
N GLU A 467 20.75 -21.58 -45.83
CA GLU A 467 21.49 -21.47 -47.11
C GLU A 467 20.92 -22.22 -48.29
#